data_33e927c68de99233bb3da0a43791c112
#
_entry.id   33e927c68de99233bb3da0a43791c112
#
_cell.length_a   1.000
_cell.length_b   1.000
_cell.length_c   1.000
_cell.angle_alpha   90.00
_cell.angle_beta   90.00
_cell.angle_gamma   90.00
#
_symmetry.space_group_name_H-M   'P 1'
#
loop_
_entity.id
_entity.type
_entity.pdbx_description
1 polymer ?
#
loop_
_entity_poly.entity_id
_entity_poly.type
_entity_poly.pdbx_seq_one_letter_code
_entity_poly.pdbx_strand_id
1 'polypeptide(L)'
;MSGTGERRVPHSTILHVRSTCGLYGAERALLSLAASTPSPWRAQVCSLVSPGRVDVLSGAAREQGLDALTLEVPGRFSAMAVATLASEVRRRGVGLLHAHDYKSLTLGAAASALAGVPLVATYHGDTGATPALIAYEGLARVLGNCTSAVAAVSRELTARLRRYVHRSPVVYIPNALPLADACTEEERLQAREALGLAPEGAVIALVGRLSVEKGPQVLLDAMQRLARTPGATVPTLLLVGDGPLRESLEAQAQGLPVRFLGFRSEVRGVYAAADAVVMPSLREGMPLVALEAMALGRPLVASGVGELPHVLGTGRGLVVPPGDAGTLASALAGLLAAPGWRARMAQAAREYVVAHHAPERMANRYIESLYLPALVDQPHAQAAAG
;
A
#
# COMPACT_ATOMS: atom_id res chain seq x y z
N MET A 1 -41.14 -24.64 10.63
CA MET A 1 -39.75 -25.10 10.40
C MET A 1 -39.29 -24.43 9.12
N SER A 2 -38.71 -23.26 9.26
CA SER A 2 -38.17 -22.47 8.14
C SER A 2 -36.67 -22.76 8.03
N GLY A 3 -36.34 -23.62 7.07
CA GLY A 3 -34.95 -23.86 6.69
C GLY A 3 -34.36 -22.62 6.02
N THR A 4 -33.49 -21.92 6.71
CA THR A 4 -32.58 -20.94 6.11
C THR A 4 -31.61 -21.71 5.21
N GLY A 5 -31.93 -21.80 3.93
CA GLY A 5 -31.02 -22.34 2.93
C GLY A 5 -29.74 -21.50 2.92
N GLU A 6 -28.69 -21.98 3.53
CA GLU A 6 -27.33 -21.52 3.29
C GLU A 6 -27.08 -21.63 1.77
N ARG A 7 -27.10 -20.49 1.08
CA ARG A 7 -26.65 -20.44 -0.31
C ARG A 7 -25.18 -20.83 -0.32
N ARG A 8 -24.89 -22.06 -0.72
CA ARG A 8 -23.52 -22.48 -1.02
C ARG A 8 -22.99 -21.50 -2.08
N VAL A 9 -22.01 -20.68 -1.69
CA VAL A 9 -21.25 -19.84 -2.64
C VAL A 9 -20.40 -20.80 -3.49
N PRO A 10 -20.76 -21.04 -4.75
CA PRO A 10 -19.95 -21.92 -5.58
C PRO A 10 -18.65 -21.19 -5.92
N HIS A 11 -17.52 -21.88 -5.84
CA HIS A 11 -16.18 -21.41 -6.20
C HIS A 11 -15.66 -20.22 -5.34
N SER A 12 -15.25 -20.53 -4.14
CA SER A 12 -14.65 -19.56 -3.19
C SER A 12 -13.15 -19.28 -3.42
N THR A 13 -12.58 -19.68 -4.56
CA THR A 13 -11.16 -19.44 -4.87
C THR A 13 -10.98 -18.13 -5.65
N ILE A 14 -10.19 -17.22 -5.09
CA ILE A 14 -9.83 -15.93 -5.66
C ILE A 14 -8.38 -15.99 -6.12
N LEU A 15 -8.13 -15.63 -7.38
CA LEU A 15 -6.76 -15.48 -7.89
C LEU A 15 -6.39 -14.00 -7.96
N HIS A 16 -5.54 -13.55 -7.05
CA HIS A 16 -4.97 -12.22 -7.05
C HIS A 16 -3.85 -12.12 -8.08
N VAL A 17 -3.98 -11.22 -9.05
CA VAL A 17 -3.03 -11.07 -10.15
C VAL A 17 -2.35 -9.71 -10.07
N ARG A 18 -1.01 -9.68 -10.09
CA ARG A 18 -0.24 -8.45 -10.05
C ARG A 18 1.08 -8.56 -10.83
N SER A 19 1.46 -7.49 -11.51
CA SER A 19 2.82 -7.35 -12.06
C SER A 19 3.73 -6.69 -11.01
N THR A 20 4.93 -7.22 -10.85
CA THR A 20 5.85 -6.67 -9.84
C THR A 20 7.30 -6.69 -10.31
N CYS A 21 8.07 -5.76 -9.74
CA CYS A 21 9.53 -5.73 -9.81
C CYS A 21 10.16 -5.62 -8.41
N GLY A 22 9.36 -5.75 -7.33
CA GLY A 22 9.80 -5.65 -5.94
C GLY A 22 8.64 -5.83 -4.97
N LEU A 23 8.93 -5.96 -3.68
CA LEU A 23 7.93 -6.00 -2.60
C LEU A 23 7.74 -4.60 -2.01
N TYR A 24 6.86 -3.84 -2.63
CA TYR A 24 6.48 -2.50 -2.16
C TYR A 24 5.13 -2.52 -1.42
N GLY A 25 4.60 -1.35 -1.12
CA GLY A 25 3.37 -1.24 -0.33
C GLY A 25 2.16 -1.97 -0.92
N ALA A 26 1.98 -1.91 -2.23
CA ALA A 26 0.82 -2.55 -2.87
C ALA A 26 0.93 -4.09 -2.91
N GLU A 27 2.14 -4.66 -3.08
CA GLU A 27 2.39 -6.10 -2.98
C GLU A 27 2.15 -6.58 -1.55
N ARG A 28 2.64 -5.84 -0.56
CA ARG A 28 2.42 -6.15 0.86
C ARG A 28 0.94 -6.07 1.26
N ALA A 29 0.19 -5.10 0.72
CA ALA A 29 -1.25 -5.01 0.93
C ALA A 29 -2.00 -6.20 0.30
N LEU A 30 -1.59 -6.63 -0.91
CA LEU A 30 -2.14 -7.81 -1.57
C LEU A 30 -1.88 -9.07 -0.74
N LEU A 31 -0.64 -9.27 -0.29
CA LEU A 31 -0.28 -10.44 0.54
C LEU A 31 -1.04 -10.43 1.86
N SER A 32 -1.18 -9.28 2.52
CA SER A 32 -1.97 -9.13 3.73
C SER A 32 -3.44 -9.49 3.49
N LEU A 33 -4.04 -9.05 2.39
CA LEU A 33 -5.41 -9.40 2.00
C LEU A 33 -5.55 -10.91 1.75
N ALA A 34 -4.65 -11.49 0.96
CA ALA A 34 -4.69 -12.90 0.60
C ALA A 34 -4.53 -13.81 1.84
N ALA A 35 -3.56 -13.50 2.70
CA ALA A 35 -3.30 -14.27 3.91
C ALA A 35 -4.43 -14.19 4.95
N SER A 36 -5.19 -13.09 4.96
CA SER A 36 -6.29 -12.88 5.91
C SER A 36 -7.66 -13.23 5.33
N THR A 37 -7.70 -13.84 4.16
CA THR A 37 -8.93 -14.32 3.53
C THR A 37 -9.50 -15.49 4.34
N PRO A 38 -10.71 -15.36 4.98
CA PRO A 38 -11.24 -16.38 5.86
C PRO A 38 -11.86 -17.56 5.10
N SER A 39 -11.86 -18.74 5.71
CA SER A 39 -12.67 -19.88 5.21
C SER A 39 -14.15 -19.48 5.11
N PRO A 40 -14.91 -19.97 4.09
CA PRO A 40 -14.53 -20.97 3.10
C PRO A 40 -13.78 -20.41 1.87
N TRP A 41 -13.46 -19.13 1.85
CA TRP A 41 -12.71 -18.50 0.78
C TRP A 41 -11.26 -18.96 0.74
N ARG A 42 -10.68 -19.04 -0.47
CA ARG A 42 -9.29 -19.37 -0.69
C ARG A 42 -8.64 -18.32 -1.58
N ALA A 43 -7.52 -17.77 -1.15
CA ALA A 43 -6.74 -16.84 -1.94
C ALA A 43 -5.53 -17.55 -2.56
N GLN A 44 -5.28 -17.26 -3.82
CA GLN A 44 -4.08 -17.65 -4.57
C GLN A 44 -3.45 -16.40 -5.17
N VAL A 45 -2.15 -16.41 -5.40
CA VAL A 45 -1.41 -15.27 -5.93
C VAL A 45 -0.79 -15.62 -7.28
N CYS A 46 -1.01 -14.79 -8.30
CA CYS A 46 -0.35 -14.87 -9.60
C CYS A 46 0.55 -13.65 -9.81
N SER A 47 1.85 -13.88 -9.84
CA SER A 47 2.85 -12.87 -10.16
C SER A 47 3.09 -12.81 -11.66
N LEU A 48 2.90 -11.63 -12.27
CA LEU A 48 3.25 -11.37 -13.66
C LEU A 48 4.65 -10.77 -13.71
N VAL A 49 5.60 -11.50 -14.22
CA VAL A 49 7.00 -11.07 -14.31
C VAL A 49 7.44 -10.86 -15.75
N SER A 50 8.36 -9.95 -15.98
CA SER A 50 9.02 -9.85 -17.29
C SER A 50 10.05 -10.97 -17.43
N PRO A 51 10.28 -11.50 -18.64
CA PRO A 51 11.26 -12.55 -18.86
C PRO A 51 12.63 -12.23 -18.27
N GLY A 52 13.22 -13.18 -17.56
CA GLY A 52 14.53 -13.04 -16.91
C GLY A 52 14.55 -12.19 -15.63
N ARG A 53 13.40 -11.75 -15.11
CA ARG A 53 13.30 -11.07 -13.81
C ARG A 53 12.99 -12.05 -12.69
N VAL A 54 13.53 -11.77 -11.50
CA VAL A 54 13.24 -12.54 -10.28
C VAL A 54 11.81 -12.28 -9.83
N ASP A 55 11.09 -13.34 -9.51
CA ASP A 55 9.74 -13.27 -8.94
C ASP A 55 9.81 -13.21 -7.42
N VAL A 56 9.78 -12.00 -6.90
CA VAL A 56 9.77 -11.76 -5.46
C VAL A 56 8.39 -11.91 -4.81
N LEU A 57 7.30 -11.70 -5.58
CA LEU A 57 5.95 -11.75 -5.04
C LEU A 57 5.50 -13.17 -4.75
N SER A 58 5.69 -14.11 -5.70
CA SER A 58 5.32 -15.52 -5.48
C SER A 58 6.18 -16.16 -4.39
N GLY A 59 7.47 -15.77 -4.26
CA GLY A 59 8.32 -16.19 -3.17
C GLY A 59 7.74 -15.79 -1.81
N ALA A 60 7.48 -14.50 -1.62
CA ALA A 60 6.89 -13.97 -0.39
C ALA A 60 5.48 -14.52 -0.09
N ALA A 61 4.69 -14.83 -1.13
CA ALA A 61 3.39 -15.48 -0.95
C ALA A 61 3.54 -16.90 -0.38
N ARG A 62 4.47 -17.69 -0.92
CA ARG A 62 4.74 -19.06 -0.42
C ARG A 62 5.29 -19.07 1.00
N GLU A 63 6.15 -18.11 1.36
CA GLU A 63 6.64 -17.94 2.73
C GLU A 63 5.50 -17.69 3.72
N GLN A 64 4.38 -17.11 3.28
CA GLN A 64 3.17 -16.93 4.07
C GLN A 64 2.16 -18.08 3.93
N GLY A 65 2.55 -19.22 3.33
CA GLY A 65 1.69 -20.39 3.16
C GLY A 65 0.62 -20.25 2.07
N LEU A 66 0.71 -19.25 1.21
CA LEU A 66 -0.21 -19.05 0.12
C LEU A 66 0.19 -19.86 -1.13
N ASP A 67 -0.80 -20.39 -1.84
CA ASP A 67 -0.57 -20.98 -3.16
C ASP A 67 -0.25 -19.86 -4.16
N ALA A 68 0.87 -19.97 -4.84
CA ALA A 68 1.36 -18.94 -5.73
C ALA A 68 1.92 -19.50 -7.05
N LEU A 69 1.62 -18.82 -8.13
CA LEU A 69 2.15 -19.11 -9.46
C LEU A 69 2.83 -17.88 -10.07
N THR A 70 3.77 -18.15 -10.96
CA THR A 70 4.48 -17.16 -11.74
C THR A 70 4.08 -17.29 -13.20
N LEU A 71 3.77 -16.17 -13.84
CA LEU A 71 3.51 -16.09 -15.26
C LEU A 71 4.45 -15.08 -15.92
N GLU A 72 5.29 -15.55 -16.82
CA GLU A 72 6.15 -14.66 -17.61
C GLU A 72 5.33 -13.95 -18.69
N VAL A 73 5.46 -12.64 -18.75
CA VAL A 73 4.73 -11.78 -19.68
C VAL A 73 5.69 -10.87 -20.42
N PRO A 74 6.05 -11.20 -21.67
CA PRO A 74 6.88 -10.32 -22.49
C PRO A 74 6.11 -9.04 -22.84
N GLY A 75 6.72 -7.89 -22.56
CA GLY A 75 6.13 -6.60 -22.86
C GLY A 75 4.91 -6.23 -22.00
N ARG A 76 4.08 -5.36 -22.54
CA ARG A 76 2.88 -4.82 -21.83
C ARG A 76 1.65 -5.70 -22.02
N PHE A 77 1.52 -6.38 -23.18
CA PHE A 77 0.42 -7.28 -23.52
C PHE A 77 0.99 -8.50 -24.24
N SER A 78 0.44 -9.68 -23.94
CA SER A 78 0.80 -10.93 -24.58
C SER A 78 -0.44 -11.82 -24.67
N ALA A 79 -0.86 -12.16 -25.89
CA ALA A 79 -1.98 -13.07 -26.12
C ALA A 79 -1.71 -14.47 -25.53
N MET A 80 -0.46 -14.93 -25.58
CA MET A 80 -0.04 -16.18 -24.95
C MET A 80 -0.25 -16.11 -23.43
N ALA A 81 0.16 -15.02 -22.78
CA ALA A 81 -0.04 -14.84 -21.35
C ALA A 81 -1.54 -14.81 -20.97
N VAL A 82 -2.38 -14.18 -21.78
CA VAL A 82 -3.85 -14.23 -21.61
C VAL A 82 -4.37 -15.65 -21.68
N ALA A 83 -3.98 -16.42 -22.69
CA ALA A 83 -4.40 -17.82 -22.87
C ALA A 83 -3.91 -18.70 -21.69
N THR A 84 -2.66 -18.52 -21.27
CA THR A 84 -2.08 -19.24 -20.13
C THR A 84 -2.81 -18.89 -18.84
N LEU A 85 -3.09 -17.61 -18.58
CA LEU A 85 -3.83 -17.18 -17.39
C LEU A 85 -5.25 -17.77 -17.38
N ALA A 86 -5.95 -17.73 -18.51
CA ALA A 86 -7.28 -18.34 -18.63
C ALA A 86 -7.27 -19.86 -18.40
N SER A 87 -6.24 -20.55 -18.90
CA SER A 87 -6.02 -21.99 -18.66
C SER A 87 -5.78 -22.29 -17.18
N GLU A 88 -4.92 -21.52 -16.52
CA GLU A 88 -4.64 -21.68 -15.07
C GLU A 88 -5.89 -21.40 -14.22
N VAL A 89 -6.69 -20.39 -14.58
CA VAL A 89 -7.97 -20.10 -13.92
C VAL A 89 -8.90 -21.33 -13.94
N ARG A 90 -9.06 -21.95 -15.12
CA ARG A 90 -9.90 -23.16 -15.25
C ARG A 90 -9.30 -24.36 -14.50
N ARG A 91 -8.00 -24.62 -14.68
CA ARG A 91 -7.31 -25.77 -14.09
C ARG A 91 -7.33 -25.75 -12.56
N ARG A 92 -7.27 -24.56 -11.96
CA ARG A 92 -7.26 -24.36 -10.50
C ARG A 92 -8.65 -24.19 -9.90
N GLY A 93 -9.70 -24.20 -10.70
CA GLY A 93 -11.07 -23.97 -10.22
C GLY A 93 -11.26 -22.56 -9.60
N VAL A 94 -10.57 -21.55 -10.16
CA VAL A 94 -10.70 -20.16 -9.72
C VAL A 94 -12.10 -19.66 -10.03
N GLY A 95 -12.80 -19.14 -9.01
CA GLY A 95 -14.14 -18.57 -9.17
C GLY A 95 -14.14 -17.07 -9.47
N LEU A 96 -13.04 -16.37 -9.16
CA LEU A 96 -12.93 -14.91 -9.33
C LEU A 96 -11.49 -14.48 -9.57
N LEU A 97 -11.26 -13.63 -10.57
CA LEU A 97 -9.99 -12.93 -10.80
C LEU A 97 -10.00 -11.58 -10.08
N HIS A 98 -8.88 -11.23 -9.41
CA HIS A 98 -8.69 -9.95 -8.77
C HIS A 98 -7.40 -9.27 -9.28
N ALA A 99 -7.54 -8.24 -10.10
CA ALA A 99 -6.41 -7.48 -10.64
C ALA A 99 -5.98 -6.35 -9.69
N HIS A 100 -4.66 -6.16 -9.51
CA HIS A 100 -4.10 -5.18 -8.56
C HIS A 100 -3.23 -4.09 -9.21
N ASP A 101 -3.12 -4.08 -10.52
CA ASP A 101 -2.43 -3.05 -11.30
C ASP A 101 -2.97 -3.01 -12.73
N TYR A 102 -2.49 -2.05 -13.52
CA TYR A 102 -2.95 -1.83 -14.88
C TYR A 102 -2.63 -2.98 -15.84
N LYS A 103 -1.47 -3.64 -15.67
CA LYS A 103 -1.08 -4.78 -16.52
C LYS A 103 -1.94 -6.00 -16.20
N SER A 104 -2.12 -6.31 -14.93
CA SER A 104 -2.99 -7.40 -14.48
C SER A 104 -4.45 -7.16 -14.85
N LEU A 105 -4.94 -5.91 -14.81
CA LEU A 105 -6.29 -5.56 -15.25
C LEU A 105 -6.47 -5.79 -16.77
N THR A 106 -5.49 -5.34 -17.58
CA THR A 106 -5.57 -5.51 -19.05
C THR A 106 -5.57 -6.98 -19.46
N LEU A 107 -4.66 -7.78 -18.88
CA LEU A 107 -4.58 -9.22 -19.16
C LEU A 107 -5.77 -9.97 -18.53
N GLY A 108 -6.13 -9.59 -17.31
CA GLY A 108 -7.23 -10.18 -16.56
C GLY A 108 -8.58 -9.99 -17.24
N ALA A 109 -8.84 -8.83 -17.87
CA ALA A 109 -10.07 -8.58 -18.60
C ALA A 109 -10.28 -9.59 -19.75
N ALA A 110 -9.24 -9.83 -20.53
CA ALA A 110 -9.31 -10.83 -21.61
C ALA A 110 -9.35 -12.26 -21.06
N ALA A 111 -8.55 -12.58 -20.04
CA ALA A 111 -8.49 -13.92 -19.46
C ALA A 111 -9.80 -14.30 -18.73
N SER A 112 -10.44 -13.35 -18.02
CA SER A 112 -11.72 -13.57 -17.34
C SER A 112 -12.83 -13.88 -18.34
N ALA A 113 -12.89 -13.13 -19.45
CA ALA A 113 -13.84 -13.39 -20.53
C ALA A 113 -13.64 -14.78 -21.15
N LEU A 114 -12.37 -15.18 -21.43
CA LEU A 114 -12.05 -16.51 -21.94
C LEU A 114 -12.35 -17.63 -20.94
N ALA A 115 -12.13 -17.40 -19.66
CA ALA A 115 -12.34 -18.40 -18.61
C ALA A 115 -13.80 -18.48 -18.13
N GLY A 116 -14.61 -17.47 -18.39
CA GLY A 116 -16.01 -17.39 -17.94
C GLY A 116 -16.13 -17.10 -16.44
N VAL A 117 -15.18 -16.35 -15.85
CA VAL A 117 -15.18 -15.97 -14.42
C VAL A 117 -15.24 -14.45 -14.27
N PRO A 118 -15.83 -13.90 -13.18
CA PRO A 118 -15.83 -12.47 -12.94
C PRO A 118 -14.43 -11.93 -12.68
N LEU A 119 -14.23 -10.66 -13.04
CA LEU A 119 -13.04 -9.89 -12.74
C LEU A 119 -13.41 -8.73 -11.83
N VAL A 120 -12.65 -8.54 -10.77
CA VAL A 120 -12.65 -7.32 -9.96
C VAL A 120 -11.27 -6.67 -9.96
N ALA A 121 -11.19 -5.39 -9.64
CA ALA A 121 -9.93 -4.66 -9.64
C ALA A 121 -9.74 -3.82 -8.37
N THR A 122 -8.50 -3.70 -7.91
CA THR A 122 -8.10 -2.74 -6.87
C THR A 122 -7.07 -1.75 -7.41
N TYR A 123 -7.37 -0.46 -7.23
CA TYR A 123 -6.47 0.64 -7.54
C TYR A 123 -5.77 1.12 -6.28
N HIS A 124 -4.43 1.03 -6.27
CA HIS A 124 -3.58 1.39 -5.13
C HIS A 124 -3.06 2.84 -5.16
N GLY A 125 -3.30 3.57 -6.21
CA GLY A 125 -2.84 4.94 -6.46
C GLY A 125 -2.27 5.10 -7.87
N ASP A 126 -2.00 6.35 -8.26
CA ASP A 126 -1.37 6.66 -9.54
C ASP A 126 0.10 7.01 -9.32
N THR A 127 0.97 6.51 -10.16
CA THR A 127 2.40 6.83 -10.14
C THR A 127 2.75 7.96 -11.10
N GLY A 128 1.99 8.13 -12.18
CA GLY A 128 1.99 9.28 -13.11
C GLY A 128 3.35 9.84 -13.54
N ALA A 129 4.41 9.03 -13.50
CA ALA A 129 5.78 9.49 -13.66
C ALA A 129 6.18 9.84 -15.12
N THR A 130 5.47 9.30 -16.12
CA THR A 130 5.74 9.53 -17.53
C THR A 130 4.45 9.69 -18.34
N PRO A 131 4.48 10.42 -19.49
CA PRO A 131 3.30 10.54 -20.36
C PRO A 131 2.73 9.18 -20.80
N ALA A 132 3.59 8.22 -21.09
CA ALA A 132 3.17 6.85 -21.45
C ALA A 132 2.45 6.14 -20.29
N LEU A 133 2.89 6.34 -19.06
CA LEU A 133 2.26 5.77 -17.88
C LEU A 133 0.90 6.45 -17.62
N ILE A 134 0.81 7.77 -17.78
CA ILE A 134 -0.45 8.53 -17.65
C ILE A 134 -1.49 8.02 -18.66
N ALA A 135 -1.09 7.80 -19.92
CA ALA A 135 -1.98 7.25 -20.95
C ALA A 135 -2.44 5.84 -20.60
N TYR A 136 -1.53 5.01 -20.06
CA TYR A 136 -1.83 3.64 -19.64
C TYR A 136 -2.76 3.60 -18.41
N GLU A 137 -2.55 4.49 -17.46
CA GLU A 137 -3.47 4.70 -16.33
C GLU A 137 -4.85 5.16 -16.80
N GLY A 138 -4.90 6.04 -17.82
CA GLY A 138 -6.16 6.45 -18.47
C GLY A 138 -6.91 5.28 -19.09
N LEU A 139 -6.21 4.42 -19.84
CA LEU A 139 -6.80 3.19 -20.41
C LEU A 139 -7.34 2.26 -19.31
N ALA A 140 -6.58 2.06 -18.25
CA ALA A 140 -7.00 1.19 -17.15
C ALA A 140 -8.26 1.72 -16.43
N ARG A 141 -8.42 3.05 -16.33
CA ARG A 141 -9.67 3.65 -15.80
C ARG A 141 -10.87 3.29 -16.67
N VAL A 142 -10.70 3.28 -17.99
CA VAL A 142 -11.75 2.83 -18.91
C VAL A 142 -12.00 1.33 -18.78
N LEU A 143 -10.95 0.52 -18.64
CA LEU A 143 -11.05 -0.93 -18.44
C LEU A 143 -11.73 -1.30 -17.10
N GLY A 144 -11.77 -0.40 -16.12
CA GLY A 144 -12.60 -0.56 -14.93
C GLY A 144 -14.07 -0.85 -15.26
N ASN A 145 -14.59 -0.38 -16.40
CA ASN A 145 -15.94 -0.69 -16.87
C ASN A 145 -16.12 -2.12 -17.40
N CYS A 146 -15.04 -2.88 -17.55
CA CYS A 146 -15.04 -4.28 -17.92
C CYS A 146 -14.92 -5.23 -16.72
N THR A 147 -14.96 -4.68 -15.50
CA THR A 147 -14.93 -5.44 -14.26
C THR A 147 -16.32 -5.56 -13.64
N SER A 148 -16.54 -6.55 -12.78
CA SER A 148 -17.78 -6.65 -12.00
C SER A 148 -17.85 -5.60 -10.88
N ALA A 149 -16.70 -5.22 -10.31
CA ALA A 149 -16.58 -4.17 -9.31
C ALA A 149 -15.14 -3.64 -9.21
N VAL A 150 -14.98 -2.43 -8.70
CA VAL A 150 -13.70 -1.76 -8.51
C VAL A 150 -13.54 -1.32 -7.07
N ALA A 151 -12.42 -1.63 -6.45
CA ALA A 151 -12.00 -1.05 -5.17
C ALA A 151 -10.95 0.06 -5.38
N ALA A 152 -10.99 1.07 -4.54
CA ALA A 152 -9.95 2.08 -4.41
C ALA A 152 -9.53 2.23 -2.95
N VAL A 153 -8.21 2.39 -2.72
CA VAL A 153 -7.64 2.41 -1.36
C VAL A 153 -7.76 3.77 -0.66
N SER A 154 -8.23 4.81 -1.36
CA SER A 154 -8.47 6.14 -0.77
C SER A 154 -9.80 6.73 -1.26
N ARG A 155 -10.41 7.62 -0.45
CA ARG A 155 -11.64 8.35 -0.80
C ARG A 155 -11.44 9.24 -2.01
N GLU A 156 -10.30 9.91 -2.10
CA GLU A 156 -9.92 10.74 -3.24
C GLU A 156 -9.89 9.92 -4.54
N LEU A 157 -9.21 8.76 -4.51
CA LEU A 157 -9.12 7.86 -5.67
C LEU A 157 -10.50 7.29 -6.04
N THR A 158 -11.32 6.94 -5.03
CA THR A 158 -12.71 6.49 -5.24
C THR A 158 -13.53 7.55 -5.97
N ALA A 159 -13.49 8.80 -5.51
CA ALA A 159 -14.21 9.91 -6.13
C ALA A 159 -13.73 10.17 -7.57
N ARG A 160 -12.42 10.05 -7.79
CA ARG A 160 -11.83 10.21 -9.13
C ARG A 160 -12.22 9.08 -10.08
N LEU A 161 -12.18 7.82 -9.64
CA LEU A 161 -12.56 6.68 -10.46
C LEU A 161 -14.04 6.71 -10.85
N ARG A 162 -14.94 7.15 -9.98
CA ARG A 162 -16.37 7.32 -10.28
C ARG A 162 -16.68 8.26 -11.45
N ARG A 163 -15.70 9.10 -11.86
CA ARG A 163 -15.84 9.97 -13.05
C ARG A 163 -15.62 9.22 -14.37
N TYR A 164 -15.01 8.03 -14.32
CA TYR A 164 -14.63 7.25 -15.51
C TYR A 164 -15.21 5.84 -15.53
N VAL A 165 -15.51 5.28 -14.36
CA VAL A 165 -16.08 3.95 -14.20
C VAL A 165 -17.58 4.13 -13.89
N HIS A 166 -18.41 3.82 -14.90
CA HIS A 166 -19.85 4.03 -14.82
C HIS A 166 -20.65 2.71 -14.84
N ARG A 167 -20.02 1.61 -15.34
CA ARG A 167 -20.66 0.31 -15.49
C ARG A 167 -20.43 -0.62 -14.31
N SER A 168 -19.45 -0.30 -13.48
CA SER A 168 -19.06 -1.12 -12.34
C SER A 168 -19.16 -0.29 -11.06
N PRO A 169 -19.64 -0.86 -9.94
CA PRO A 169 -19.60 -0.16 -8.67
C PRO A 169 -18.16 0.13 -8.26
N VAL A 170 -17.92 1.36 -7.75
CA VAL A 170 -16.62 1.78 -7.23
C VAL A 170 -16.75 1.96 -5.73
N VAL A 171 -16.04 1.12 -4.96
CA VAL A 171 -16.08 1.09 -3.49
C VAL A 171 -14.75 1.51 -2.89
N TYR A 172 -14.82 2.16 -1.72
CA TYR A 172 -13.66 2.50 -0.93
C TYR A 172 -13.34 1.36 0.03
N ILE A 173 -12.15 0.77 -0.10
CA ILE A 173 -11.63 -0.24 0.82
C ILE A 173 -10.19 0.15 1.19
N PRO A 174 -9.95 0.64 2.42
CA PRO A 174 -8.61 1.05 2.86
C PRO A 174 -7.69 -0.16 3.02
N ASN A 175 -6.40 0.08 2.82
CA ASN A 175 -5.37 -0.90 3.13
C ASN A 175 -5.36 -1.24 4.64
N ALA A 176 -4.90 -2.44 4.93
CA ALA A 176 -4.60 -2.92 6.27
C ALA A 176 -3.24 -3.64 6.27
N LEU A 177 -2.72 -3.89 7.45
CA LEU A 177 -1.46 -4.61 7.64
C LEU A 177 -1.56 -5.48 8.91
N PRO A 178 -0.76 -6.55 9.00
CA PRO A 178 -0.61 -7.30 10.24
C PRO A 178 -0.20 -6.35 11.38
N LEU A 179 -0.97 -6.37 12.47
CA LEU A 179 -0.75 -5.47 13.59
C LEU A 179 0.39 -6.02 14.46
N ALA A 180 1.40 -5.20 14.65
CA ALA A 180 2.51 -5.46 15.56
C ALA A 180 2.30 -4.71 16.88
N ASP A 181 2.96 -5.20 17.93
CA ASP A 181 3.01 -4.48 19.19
C ASP A 181 3.77 -3.17 19.06
N ALA A 182 3.37 -2.18 19.88
CA ALA A 182 4.05 -0.91 19.93
C ALA A 182 5.53 -1.09 20.32
N CYS A 183 6.39 -0.27 19.75
CA CYS A 183 7.80 -0.29 20.13
C CYS A 183 7.98 0.15 21.58
N THR A 184 8.74 -0.65 22.33
CA THR A 184 9.08 -0.36 23.73
C THR A 184 10.27 0.63 23.80
N GLU A 185 10.50 1.18 25.00
CA GLU A 185 11.67 2.02 25.24
C GLU A 185 12.98 1.21 25.16
N GLU A 186 12.95 -0.04 25.58
CA GLU A 186 14.08 -0.94 25.44
C GLU A 186 14.43 -1.19 23.96
N GLU A 187 13.43 -1.49 23.12
CA GLU A 187 13.63 -1.61 21.66
C GLU A 187 14.16 -0.31 21.05
N ARG A 188 13.72 0.85 21.55
CA ARG A 188 14.24 2.15 21.10
C ARG A 188 15.74 2.29 21.36
N LEU A 189 16.17 1.99 22.58
CA LEU A 189 17.58 2.08 22.96
C LEU A 189 18.44 1.08 22.19
N GLN A 190 18.03 -0.17 22.09
CA GLN A 190 18.72 -1.20 21.30
C GLN A 190 18.82 -0.83 19.82
N ALA A 191 17.73 -0.33 19.24
CA ALA A 191 17.72 0.11 17.83
C ALA A 191 18.64 1.32 17.60
N ARG A 192 18.71 2.26 18.52
CA ARG A 192 19.63 3.40 18.44
C ARG A 192 21.08 2.95 18.54
N GLU A 193 21.41 2.05 19.46
CA GLU A 193 22.73 1.46 19.57
C GLU A 193 23.14 0.73 18.29
N ALA A 194 22.29 -0.15 17.78
CA ALA A 194 22.52 -0.89 16.53
C ALA A 194 22.71 0.02 15.32
N LEU A 195 22.09 1.20 15.32
CA LEU A 195 22.25 2.22 14.29
C LEU A 195 23.40 3.21 14.59
N GLY A 196 24.13 3.06 15.71
CA GLY A 196 25.18 4.00 16.12
C GLY A 196 24.65 5.41 16.37
N LEU A 197 23.45 5.53 16.92
CA LEU A 197 22.80 6.78 17.33
C LEU A 197 22.96 6.99 18.83
N ALA A 198 23.05 8.25 19.27
CA ALA A 198 23.01 8.55 20.69
C ALA A 198 21.68 8.12 21.32
N PRO A 199 21.68 7.63 22.58
CA PRO A 199 20.46 7.32 23.31
C PRO A 199 19.49 8.50 23.37
N GLU A 200 20.05 9.69 23.50
CA GLU A 200 19.34 10.97 23.49
C GLU A 200 19.50 11.69 22.15
N GLY A 201 18.72 12.71 21.94
CA GLY A 201 18.70 13.46 20.68
C GLY A 201 17.51 13.10 19.80
N ALA A 202 17.11 14.07 18.99
CA ALA A 202 15.97 13.91 18.12
C ALA A 202 16.33 13.08 16.89
N VAL A 203 15.52 12.06 16.57
CA VAL A 203 15.66 11.20 15.41
C VAL A 203 14.36 11.16 14.64
N ILE A 204 14.39 11.41 13.34
CA ILE A 204 13.23 11.26 12.45
C ILE A 204 13.55 10.25 11.36
N ALA A 205 12.53 9.59 10.83
CA ALA A 205 12.71 8.62 9.77
C ALA A 205 11.79 8.90 8.57
N LEU A 206 12.33 8.73 7.37
CA LEU A 206 11.56 8.58 6.13
C LEU A 206 11.81 7.18 5.58
N VAL A 207 10.74 6.42 5.41
CA VAL A 207 10.79 5.05 4.87
C VAL A 207 10.03 5.00 3.55
N GLY A 208 10.70 4.58 2.49
CA GLY A 208 10.07 4.45 1.18
C GLY A 208 11.04 4.62 0.02
N ARG A 209 10.49 4.52 -1.20
CA ARG A 209 11.28 4.72 -2.42
C ARG A 209 11.77 6.17 -2.50
N LEU A 210 13.05 6.36 -2.83
CA LEU A 210 13.62 7.70 -3.02
C LEU A 210 13.27 8.24 -4.41
N SER A 211 12.04 8.72 -4.56
CA SER A 211 11.44 9.18 -5.82
C SER A 211 10.65 10.47 -5.61
N VAL A 212 10.37 11.17 -6.71
CA VAL A 212 9.74 12.51 -6.68
C VAL A 212 8.40 12.49 -5.94
N GLU A 213 7.57 11.47 -6.18
CA GLU A 213 6.25 11.35 -5.54
C GLU A 213 6.31 11.18 -4.03
N LYS A 214 7.43 10.69 -3.47
CA LYS A 214 7.65 10.56 -2.03
C LYS A 214 8.20 11.83 -1.37
N GLY A 215 8.66 12.79 -2.16
CA GLY A 215 9.04 14.13 -1.74
C GLY A 215 10.24 14.21 -0.76
N PRO A 216 11.24 13.32 -0.79
CA PRO A 216 12.36 13.40 0.16
C PRO A 216 13.12 14.72 0.09
N GLN A 217 13.13 15.40 -1.06
CA GLN A 217 13.74 16.73 -1.23
C GLN A 217 13.05 17.77 -0.33
N VAL A 218 11.71 17.70 -0.20
CA VAL A 218 10.94 18.61 0.65
C VAL A 218 11.35 18.47 2.12
N LEU A 219 11.65 17.24 2.56
CA LEU A 219 12.16 17.00 3.91
C LEU A 219 13.55 17.56 4.11
N LEU A 220 14.46 17.39 3.15
CA LEU A 220 15.80 17.98 3.23
C LEU A 220 15.74 19.51 3.25
N ASP A 221 14.88 20.13 2.45
CA ASP A 221 14.65 21.58 2.49
C ASP A 221 14.10 22.03 3.87
N ALA A 222 13.21 21.25 4.46
CA ALA A 222 12.71 21.51 5.81
C ALA A 222 13.84 21.39 6.86
N MET A 223 14.71 20.41 6.76
CA MET A 223 15.88 20.26 7.64
C MET A 223 16.89 21.40 7.49
N GLN A 224 17.13 21.89 6.27
CA GLN A 224 17.96 23.06 6.03
C GLN A 224 17.39 24.32 6.69
N ARG A 225 16.05 24.49 6.69
CA ARG A 225 15.37 25.58 7.39
C ARG A 225 15.55 25.47 8.90
N LEU A 226 15.37 24.27 9.47
CA LEU A 226 15.61 24.02 10.89
C LEU A 226 17.06 24.36 11.28
N ALA A 227 18.03 23.95 10.47
CA ALA A 227 19.45 24.24 10.72
C ALA A 227 19.80 25.74 10.71
N ARG A 228 19.01 26.57 10.02
CA ARG A 228 19.16 28.03 9.98
C ARG A 228 18.34 28.76 11.05
N THR A 229 17.47 28.05 11.76
CA THR A 229 16.60 28.67 12.80
C THR A 229 17.30 28.64 14.15
N PRO A 230 17.60 29.80 14.76
CA PRO A 230 18.26 29.85 16.05
C PRO A 230 17.46 29.09 17.12
N GLY A 231 18.15 28.24 17.88
CA GLY A 231 17.53 27.47 18.97
C GLY A 231 16.64 26.26 18.51
N ALA A 232 16.48 26.04 17.22
CA ALA A 232 15.75 24.87 16.74
C ALA A 232 16.59 23.58 16.87
N THR A 233 15.95 22.51 17.29
CA THR A 233 16.56 21.18 17.29
C THR A 233 16.59 20.64 15.86
N VAL A 234 17.80 20.37 15.34
CA VAL A 234 17.96 19.68 14.06
C VAL A 234 18.04 18.18 14.33
N PRO A 235 17.03 17.40 13.94
CA PRO A 235 17.02 15.96 14.20
C PRO A 235 17.99 15.21 13.28
N THR A 236 18.49 14.04 13.72
CA THR A 236 19.11 13.10 12.80
C THR A 236 18.03 12.47 11.93
N LEU A 237 18.19 12.55 10.60
CA LEU A 237 17.28 11.94 9.63
C LEU A 237 17.79 10.57 9.20
N LEU A 238 16.96 9.54 9.35
CA LEU A 238 17.16 8.22 8.79
C LEU A 238 16.39 8.11 7.46
N LEU A 239 17.10 8.09 6.32
CA LEU A 239 16.52 7.83 5.01
C LEU A 239 16.63 6.34 4.68
N VAL A 240 15.48 5.65 4.65
CA VAL A 240 15.40 4.21 4.39
C VAL A 240 14.71 3.96 3.06
N GLY A 241 15.40 3.25 2.20
CA GLY A 241 14.95 2.94 0.85
C GLY A 241 15.99 3.30 -0.18
N ASP A 242 15.65 3.06 -1.42
CA ASP A 242 16.47 3.37 -2.58
C ASP A 242 15.59 3.93 -3.71
N GLY A 243 16.21 4.54 -4.71
CA GLY A 243 15.46 5.09 -5.84
C GLY A 243 16.27 6.10 -6.67
N PRO A 244 15.64 6.60 -7.75
CA PRO A 244 16.32 7.43 -8.75
C PRO A 244 16.85 8.76 -8.19
N LEU A 245 16.39 9.20 -7.03
CA LEU A 245 16.84 10.47 -6.42
C LEU A 245 18.01 10.30 -5.46
N ARG A 246 18.50 9.08 -5.21
CA ARG A 246 19.50 8.80 -4.21
C ARG A 246 20.71 9.75 -4.29
N GLU A 247 21.35 9.80 -5.44
CA GLU A 247 22.56 10.60 -5.67
C GLU A 247 22.30 12.10 -5.45
N SER A 248 21.20 12.62 -5.99
CA SER A 248 20.83 14.03 -5.80
C SER A 248 20.52 14.38 -4.35
N LEU A 249 19.91 13.45 -3.60
CA LEU A 249 19.61 13.63 -2.18
C LEU A 249 20.87 13.60 -1.32
N GLU A 250 21.86 12.75 -1.65
CA GLU A 250 23.15 12.73 -0.97
C GLU A 250 23.91 14.06 -1.16
N ALA A 251 23.85 14.65 -2.35
CA ALA A 251 24.40 15.97 -2.60
C ALA A 251 23.65 17.08 -1.83
N GLN A 252 22.30 17.03 -1.82
CA GLN A 252 21.47 18.03 -1.09
C GLN A 252 21.62 17.93 0.43
N ALA A 253 21.94 16.74 0.95
CA ALA A 253 22.07 16.47 2.38
C ALA A 253 23.42 16.91 2.97
N GLN A 254 24.34 17.43 2.16
CA GLN A 254 25.66 17.86 2.66
C GLN A 254 25.52 18.90 3.79
N GLY A 255 26.23 18.65 4.90
CA GLY A 255 26.15 19.49 6.08
C GLY A 255 24.93 19.27 6.99
N LEU A 256 24.04 18.36 6.64
CA LEU A 256 22.90 17.95 7.48
C LEU A 256 23.16 16.60 8.16
N PRO A 257 22.62 16.35 9.35
CA PRO A 257 22.70 15.06 10.03
C PRO A 257 21.78 14.02 9.39
N VAL A 258 22.12 13.54 8.21
CA VAL A 258 21.35 12.56 7.42
C VAL A 258 22.11 11.26 7.30
N ARG A 259 21.43 10.14 7.50
CA ARG A 259 21.95 8.80 7.30
C ARG A 259 21.13 8.06 6.24
N PHE A 260 21.76 7.71 5.13
CA PHE A 260 21.19 6.90 4.07
C PHE A 260 21.39 5.42 4.41
N LEU A 261 20.32 4.73 4.77
CA LEU A 261 20.38 3.34 5.21
C LEU A 261 20.17 2.32 4.08
N GLY A 262 19.87 2.79 2.86
CA GLY A 262 19.55 1.94 1.72
C GLY A 262 18.22 1.20 1.88
N PHE A 263 17.97 0.25 0.98
CA PHE A 263 16.80 -0.63 1.09
C PHE A 263 16.97 -1.57 2.30
N ARG A 264 15.89 -1.70 3.08
CA ARG A 264 15.80 -2.64 4.19
C ARG A 264 14.49 -3.41 4.11
N SER A 265 14.56 -4.73 4.18
CA SER A 265 13.38 -5.61 4.29
C SER A 265 12.73 -5.47 5.68
N GLU A 266 13.55 -5.34 6.73
CA GLU A 266 13.11 -5.13 8.10
C GLU A 266 13.31 -3.67 8.52
N VAL A 267 12.19 -3.00 8.81
CA VAL A 267 12.18 -1.57 9.16
C VAL A 267 11.73 -1.29 10.60
N ARG A 268 11.34 -2.33 11.36
CA ARG A 268 10.89 -2.17 12.75
C ARG A 268 11.92 -1.43 13.61
N GLY A 269 13.20 -1.79 13.49
CA GLY A 269 14.27 -1.12 14.24
C GLY A 269 14.43 0.37 13.86
N VAL A 270 14.17 0.73 12.61
CA VAL A 270 14.19 2.15 12.19
C VAL A 270 13.03 2.92 12.83
N TYR A 271 11.84 2.35 12.81
CA TYR A 271 10.70 2.96 13.49
C TYR A 271 10.93 3.05 15.01
N ALA A 272 11.49 2.00 15.63
CA ALA A 272 11.80 2.00 17.05
C ALA A 272 12.78 3.11 17.42
N ALA A 273 13.84 3.34 16.63
CA ALA A 273 14.84 4.37 16.88
C ALA A 273 14.29 5.81 16.70
N ALA A 274 13.25 6.00 15.90
CA ALA A 274 12.74 7.32 15.53
C ALA A 274 11.77 7.91 16.58
N ASP A 275 11.88 9.21 16.80
CA ASP A 275 10.93 10.00 17.60
C ASP A 275 9.68 10.40 16.78
N ALA A 276 9.83 10.47 15.45
CA ALA A 276 8.73 10.70 14.53
C ALA A 276 9.06 10.11 13.15
N VAL A 277 8.02 9.72 12.42
CA VAL A 277 8.10 9.34 11.02
C VAL A 277 7.59 10.50 10.17
N VAL A 278 8.25 10.75 9.04
CA VAL A 278 7.92 11.88 8.16
C VAL A 278 7.58 11.35 6.77
N MET A 279 6.44 11.78 6.25
CA MET A 279 5.96 11.42 4.91
C MET A 279 5.64 12.69 4.12
N PRO A 280 6.65 13.33 3.50
CA PRO A 280 6.48 14.57 2.75
C PRO A 280 5.97 14.35 1.33
N SER A 281 5.21 13.30 1.13
CA SER A 281 4.81 12.80 -0.19
C SER A 281 3.99 13.84 -0.96
N LEU A 282 4.20 13.90 -2.26
CA LEU A 282 3.42 14.71 -3.19
C LEU A 282 2.20 13.95 -3.73
N ARG A 283 2.23 12.62 -3.69
CA ARG A 283 1.12 11.74 -4.10
C ARG A 283 1.15 10.45 -3.30
N GLU A 284 -0.03 10.04 -2.84
CA GLU A 284 -0.26 8.76 -2.19
C GLU A 284 -1.67 8.25 -2.53
N GLY A 285 -1.86 6.93 -2.36
CA GLY A 285 -3.19 6.36 -2.20
C GLY A 285 -3.48 6.19 -0.70
N MET A 286 -3.15 5.00 -0.19
CA MET A 286 -3.16 4.65 1.24
C MET A 286 -1.82 4.00 1.59
N PRO A 287 -0.82 4.78 2.04
CA PRO A 287 0.52 4.26 2.26
C PRO A 287 0.60 3.36 3.50
N LEU A 288 1.16 2.15 3.35
CA LEU A 288 1.37 1.23 4.47
C LEU A 288 2.35 1.78 5.51
N VAL A 289 3.34 2.57 5.09
CA VAL A 289 4.29 3.23 6.00
C VAL A 289 3.58 4.06 7.07
N ALA A 290 2.48 4.74 6.73
CA ALA A 290 1.69 5.47 7.72
C ALA A 290 1.06 4.51 8.74
N LEU A 291 0.46 3.43 8.26
CA LEU A 291 -0.16 2.44 9.15
C LEU A 291 0.89 1.72 10.01
N GLU A 292 2.06 1.42 9.45
CA GLU A 292 3.20 0.81 10.19
C GLU A 292 3.66 1.73 11.31
N ALA A 293 3.95 3.01 11.00
CA ALA A 293 4.37 3.98 11.99
C ALA A 293 3.33 4.12 13.12
N MET A 294 2.06 4.27 12.76
CA MET A 294 0.96 4.39 13.71
C MET A 294 0.80 3.12 14.56
N ALA A 295 0.84 1.92 13.95
CA ALA A 295 0.74 0.65 14.66
C ALA A 295 1.87 0.45 15.67
N LEU A 296 3.09 0.89 15.32
CA LEU A 296 4.27 0.82 16.18
C LEU A 296 4.34 1.96 17.23
N GLY A 297 3.30 2.81 17.30
CA GLY A 297 3.24 3.91 18.25
C GLY A 297 4.25 5.01 17.92
N ARG A 298 4.50 5.28 16.64
CA ARG A 298 5.34 6.41 16.21
C ARG A 298 4.49 7.58 15.73
N PRO A 299 4.73 8.80 16.24
CA PRO A 299 4.08 10.00 15.72
C PRO A 299 4.39 10.19 14.24
N LEU A 300 3.40 10.67 13.48
CA LEU A 300 3.54 10.88 12.04
C LEU A 300 3.31 12.33 11.66
N VAL A 301 4.24 12.89 10.88
CA VAL A 301 4.06 14.15 10.16
C VAL A 301 3.99 13.84 8.68
N ALA A 302 2.88 14.17 8.04
CA ALA A 302 2.67 13.80 6.65
C ALA A 302 2.03 14.91 5.83
N SER A 303 2.32 14.90 4.51
CA SER A 303 1.60 15.75 3.57
C SER A 303 0.14 15.36 3.44
N GLY A 304 -0.74 16.36 3.21
CA GLY A 304 -2.18 16.18 3.06
C GLY A 304 -2.57 15.62 1.69
N VAL A 305 -2.16 14.39 1.38
CA VAL A 305 -2.44 13.69 0.12
C VAL A 305 -3.08 12.34 0.34
N GLY A 306 -3.89 11.89 -0.61
CA GLY A 306 -4.56 10.60 -0.60
C GLY A 306 -5.45 10.39 0.62
N GLU A 307 -5.24 9.30 1.34
CA GLU A 307 -6.02 8.98 2.54
C GLU A 307 -5.41 9.53 3.84
N LEU A 308 -4.18 10.09 3.80
CA LEU A 308 -3.46 10.58 4.97
C LEU A 308 -4.26 11.60 5.81
N PRO A 309 -4.95 12.61 5.23
CA PRO A 309 -5.75 13.55 6.03
C PRO A 309 -6.85 12.86 6.85
N HIS A 310 -7.45 11.80 6.32
CA HIS A 310 -8.53 11.06 7.01
C HIS A 310 -7.98 10.14 8.09
N VAL A 311 -6.88 9.46 7.81
CA VAL A 311 -6.25 8.52 8.75
C VAL A 311 -5.65 9.27 9.93
N LEU A 312 -4.94 10.36 9.67
CA LEU A 312 -4.32 11.17 10.72
C LEU A 312 -5.35 11.99 11.48
N GLY A 313 -6.38 12.50 10.82
CA GLY A 313 -7.47 13.25 11.45
C GLY A 313 -7.00 14.25 12.50
N THR A 314 -7.86 14.57 13.44
CA THR A 314 -7.49 15.45 14.56
C THR A 314 -6.82 14.64 15.67
N GLY A 315 -5.56 14.97 15.99
CA GLY A 315 -4.83 14.43 17.15
C GLY A 315 -4.12 13.09 16.94
N ARG A 316 -4.17 12.48 15.75
CA ARG A 316 -3.48 11.21 15.44
C ARG A 316 -2.18 11.40 14.64
N GLY A 317 -1.91 12.61 14.18
CA GLY A 317 -0.73 12.99 13.40
C GLY A 317 -0.81 14.45 13.01
N LEU A 318 0.25 14.93 12.36
CA LEU A 318 0.28 16.28 11.80
C LEU A 318 0.17 16.22 10.29
N VAL A 319 -0.75 16.98 9.74
CA VAL A 319 -0.94 17.10 8.28
C VAL A 319 -0.45 18.46 7.84
N VAL A 320 0.45 18.48 6.86
CA VAL A 320 1.03 19.69 6.28
C VAL A 320 0.68 19.78 4.77
N PRO A 321 0.67 20.96 4.16
CA PRO A 321 0.49 21.09 2.73
C PRO A 321 1.59 20.35 1.95
N PRO A 322 1.27 19.64 0.87
CA PRO A 322 2.28 18.95 0.05
C PRO A 322 3.24 19.95 -0.59
N GLY A 323 4.54 19.66 -0.56
CA GLY A 323 5.59 20.52 -1.11
C GLY A 323 5.98 21.71 -0.24
N ASP A 324 5.33 21.94 0.90
CA ASP A 324 5.62 23.07 1.80
C ASP A 324 6.67 22.68 2.87
N ALA A 325 7.93 22.88 2.54
CA ALA A 325 9.05 22.67 3.46
C ALA A 325 9.04 23.58 4.69
N GLY A 326 8.44 24.78 4.57
CA GLY A 326 8.35 25.73 5.69
C GLY A 326 7.38 25.24 6.76
N THR A 327 6.17 24.90 6.38
CA THR A 327 5.16 24.31 7.28
C THR A 327 5.66 22.97 7.85
N LEU A 328 6.33 22.13 7.04
CA LEU A 328 6.93 20.88 7.52
C LEU A 328 7.99 21.11 8.59
N ALA A 329 8.90 22.09 8.39
CA ALA A 329 9.91 22.45 9.39
C ALA A 329 9.28 22.92 10.71
N SER A 330 8.27 23.78 10.63
CA SER A 330 7.55 24.28 11.82
C SER A 330 6.83 23.16 12.57
N ALA A 331 6.18 22.24 11.84
CA ALA A 331 5.51 21.08 12.42
C ALA A 331 6.49 20.15 13.15
N LEU A 332 7.66 19.90 12.55
CA LEU A 332 8.71 19.08 13.13
C LEU A 332 9.29 19.75 14.39
N ALA A 333 9.60 21.05 14.34
CA ALA A 333 10.11 21.79 15.50
C ALA A 333 9.13 21.71 16.68
N GLY A 334 7.85 21.99 16.46
CA GLY A 334 6.82 21.92 17.49
C GLY A 334 6.63 20.51 18.06
N LEU A 335 6.63 19.49 17.19
CA LEU A 335 6.47 18.10 17.61
C LEU A 335 7.67 17.62 18.45
N LEU A 336 8.88 17.94 18.03
CA LEU A 336 10.11 17.50 18.71
C LEU A 336 10.28 18.20 20.08
N ALA A 337 9.82 19.44 20.22
CA ALA A 337 9.86 20.18 21.47
C ALA A 337 8.82 19.72 22.52
N ALA A 338 7.84 18.88 22.15
CA ALA A 338 6.71 18.54 23.01
C ALA A 338 6.53 17.01 23.22
N PRO A 339 7.39 16.33 24.00
CA PRO A 339 7.38 14.87 24.16
C PRO A 339 6.04 14.32 24.68
N GLY A 340 5.39 15.00 25.61
CA GLY A 340 4.08 14.59 26.10
C GLY A 340 2.97 14.66 25.03
N TRP A 341 3.03 15.62 24.13
CA TRP A 341 2.11 15.70 22.99
C TRP A 341 2.38 14.59 21.98
N ARG A 342 3.67 14.32 21.67
CA ARG A 342 4.06 13.19 20.82
C ARG A 342 3.50 11.86 21.33
N ALA A 343 3.63 11.59 22.62
CA ALA A 343 3.15 10.35 23.23
C ALA A 343 1.62 10.19 23.11
N ARG A 344 0.85 11.24 23.41
CA ARG A 344 -0.61 11.20 23.25
C ARG A 344 -1.04 11.00 21.79
N MET A 345 -0.37 11.70 20.87
CA MET A 345 -0.63 11.55 19.43
C MET A 345 -0.35 10.12 18.93
N ALA A 346 0.79 9.54 19.33
CA ALA A 346 1.18 8.18 18.99
C ALA A 346 0.18 7.13 19.51
N GLN A 347 -0.28 7.30 20.75
CA GLN A 347 -1.29 6.43 21.34
C GLN A 347 -2.62 6.50 20.58
N ALA A 348 -3.15 7.69 20.32
CA ALA A 348 -4.38 7.86 19.56
C ALA A 348 -4.28 7.32 18.13
N ALA A 349 -3.11 7.46 17.49
CA ALA A 349 -2.82 6.90 16.18
C ALA A 349 -2.86 5.37 16.18
N ARG A 350 -2.22 4.74 17.17
CA ARG A 350 -2.21 3.29 17.33
C ARG A 350 -3.61 2.73 17.57
N GLU A 351 -4.36 3.31 18.51
CA GLU A 351 -5.73 2.91 18.82
C GLU A 351 -6.61 2.93 17.54
N TYR A 352 -6.46 3.97 16.74
CA TYR A 352 -7.20 4.08 15.47
C TYR A 352 -6.81 2.97 14.47
N VAL A 353 -5.52 2.70 14.27
CA VAL A 353 -5.07 1.66 13.33
C VAL A 353 -5.52 0.27 13.78
N VAL A 354 -5.37 -0.04 15.07
CA VAL A 354 -5.84 -1.31 15.64
C VAL A 354 -7.35 -1.49 15.45
N ALA A 355 -8.13 -0.43 15.65
CA ALA A 355 -9.58 -0.49 15.51
C ALA A 355 -10.06 -0.59 14.04
N HIS A 356 -9.31 -0.03 13.07
CA HIS A 356 -9.84 0.17 11.72
C HIS A 356 -9.07 -0.49 10.58
N HIS A 357 -7.80 -0.87 10.81
CA HIS A 357 -6.90 -1.36 9.75
C HIS A 357 -6.34 -2.78 10.03
N ALA A 358 -7.13 -3.60 10.72
CA ALA A 358 -6.85 -5.03 10.87
C ALA A 358 -7.07 -5.75 9.51
N PRO A 359 -6.19 -6.69 9.13
CA PRO A 359 -6.27 -7.40 7.85
C PRO A 359 -7.57 -8.17 7.65
N GLU A 360 -8.11 -8.77 8.72
CA GLU A 360 -9.36 -9.53 8.69
C GLU A 360 -10.55 -8.61 8.35
N ARG A 361 -10.55 -7.37 8.85
CA ARG A 361 -11.57 -6.36 8.49
C ARG A 361 -11.48 -5.97 7.02
N MET A 362 -10.28 -5.82 6.49
CA MET A 362 -10.06 -5.56 5.08
C MET A 362 -10.57 -6.73 4.23
N ALA A 363 -10.20 -7.97 4.55
CA ALA A 363 -10.64 -9.16 3.84
C ALA A 363 -12.17 -9.29 3.83
N ASN A 364 -12.84 -9.10 4.97
CA ASN A 364 -14.30 -9.13 5.06
C ASN A 364 -14.96 -8.04 4.18
N ARG A 365 -14.41 -6.82 4.16
CA ARG A 365 -14.92 -5.75 3.26
C ARG A 365 -14.77 -6.11 1.78
N TYR A 366 -13.66 -6.73 1.38
CA TYR A 366 -13.49 -7.23 0.01
C TYR A 366 -14.53 -8.30 -0.32
N ILE A 367 -14.76 -9.24 0.59
CA ILE A 367 -15.76 -10.30 0.40
C ILE A 367 -17.16 -9.69 0.25
N GLU A 368 -17.58 -8.86 1.18
CA GLU A 368 -18.94 -8.30 1.24
C GLU A 368 -19.20 -7.32 0.09
N SER A 369 -18.24 -6.46 -0.24
CA SER A 369 -18.46 -5.33 -1.16
C SER A 369 -17.97 -5.58 -2.58
N LEU A 370 -17.09 -6.57 -2.80
CA LEU A 370 -16.54 -6.88 -4.12
C LEU A 370 -16.84 -8.31 -4.58
N TYR A 371 -16.48 -9.32 -3.77
CA TYR A 371 -16.47 -10.71 -4.25
C TYR A 371 -17.87 -11.30 -4.30
N LEU A 372 -18.65 -11.18 -3.24
CA LEU A 372 -20.03 -11.69 -3.21
C LEU A 372 -20.90 -11.05 -4.31
N PRO A 373 -20.93 -9.72 -4.48
CA PRO A 373 -21.70 -9.12 -5.58
C PRO A 373 -21.23 -9.62 -6.95
N ALA A 374 -19.92 -9.70 -7.19
CA ALA A 374 -19.37 -10.13 -8.47
C ALA A 374 -19.73 -11.58 -8.84
N LEU A 375 -19.90 -12.45 -7.84
CA LEU A 375 -20.29 -13.86 -8.06
C LEU A 375 -21.79 -14.05 -8.20
N VAL A 376 -22.61 -13.21 -7.56
CA VAL A 376 -24.08 -13.28 -7.62
C VAL A 376 -24.63 -12.71 -8.93
N ASP A 377 -24.02 -11.65 -9.45
CA ASP A 377 -24.49 -10.93 -10.65
C ASP A 377 -24.13 -11.65 -11.97
N GLN A 378 -23.62 -12.89 -11.94
CA GLN A 378 -23.32 -13.64 -13.16
C GLN A 378 -24.60 -14.22 -13.80
N PRO A 379 -24.91 -13.90 -15.07
CA PRO A 379 -26.07 -14.46 -15.77
C PRO A 379 -26.02 -15.99 -16.01
N HIS A 380 -24.89 -16.64 -15.77
CA HIS A 380 -24.70 -18.06 -16.00
C HIS A 380 -24.81 -18.96 -14.75
N ALA A 381 -25.00 -18.41 -13.55
CA ALA A 381 -25.22 -19.24 -12.35
C ALA A 381 -26.63 -19.89 -12.32
N GLN A 382 -27.55 -19.50 -13.19
CA GLN A 382 -28.92 -20.03 -13.25
C GLN A 382 -29.10 -21.23 -14.18
N ALA A 383 -28.13 -21.55 -15.04
CA ALA A 383 -28.27 -22.64 -16.02
C ALA A 383 -27.74 -24.01 -15.56
N ALA A 384 -27.11 -24.11 -14.40
CA ALA A 384 -26.57 -25.36 -13.85
C ALA A 384 -27.37 -25.94 -12.66
N ALA A 385 -28.51 -25.36 -12.36
CA ALA A 385 -29.44 -25.81 -11.28
C ALA A 385 -30.82 -26.21 -11.83
N GLY A 386 -30.92 -26.53 -13.15
CA GLY A 386 -32.09 -27.06 -13.80
C GLY A 386 -31.87 -28.49 -14.29
#